data_a817c7126a8368dc1300c83eb95a59b9
#
_entry.id   a817c7126a8368dc1300c83eb95a59b9
#
_cell.length_a   1.000
_cell.length_b   1.000
_cell.length_c   1.000
_cell.angle_alpha   90.00
_cell.angle_beta   90.00
_cell.angle_gamma   90.00
#
_symmetry.space_group_name_H-M   'P 1'
#
loop_
_entity.id
_entity.type
_entity.pdbx_description
1 polymer ?
#
loop_
_entity_poly.entity_id
_entity_poly.type
_entity_poly.pdbx_seq_one_letter_code
_entity_poly.pdbx_strand_id
1 'polypeptide(L)'
;MTPFQLNDEILSQFKSDIEQRNANALKKRASEYHYADLAEIVDELSIDEGIYLIKLLDSEKTSDVLTEVDEAIRESILELLSVKEIAEEVEELDTDDAVDLISELPEKRQAEVIAQIEDEERVQDIQELLSYDEDSAGGLMAKELVLSLIHISEPTRPLY
;
A
#
# COMPACT_ATOMS: atom_id res chain seq x y z
N MET A 1 -8.60 14.75 -19.42
CA MET A 1 -9.29 14.11 -18.29
C MET A 1 -9.50 15.17 -17.25
N THR A 2 -10.72 15.39 -16.80
CA THR A 2 -10.97 16.23 -15.62
C THR A 2 -10.39 15.51 -14.41
N PRO A 3 -9.62 16.18 -13.54
CA PRO A 3 -9.13 15.59 -12.31
C PRO A 3 -10.33 15.11 -11.48
N PHE A 4 -10.14 13.99 -10.76
CA PHE A 4 -11.12 13.51 -9.78
C PHE A 4 -11.36 14.63 -8.75
N GLN A 5 -12.59 14.80 -8.36
CA GLN A 5 -12.97 15.69 -7.27
C GLN A 5 -13.98 14.94 -6.40
N LEU A 6 -13.56 14.60 -5.21
CA LEU A 6 -14.44 14.02 -4.21
C LEU A 6 -15.56 15.02 -3.91
N ASN A 7 -16.80 14.56 -3.96
CA ASN A 7 -17.98 15.35 -3.64
C ASN A 7 -18.90 14.58 -2.69
N ASP A 8 -19.82 15.31 -2.06
CA ASP A 8 -20.76 14.74 -1.07
C ASP A 8 -21.62 13.62 -1.65
N GLU A 9 -21.89 13.64 -2.96
CA GLU A 9 -22.69 12.60 -3.61
C GLU A 9 -21.93 11.28 -3.68
N ILE A 10 -20.66 11.29 -4.10
CA ILE A 10 -19.80 10.11 -4.16
C ILE A 10 -19.64 9.53 -2.75
N LEU A 11 -19.28 10.38 -1.78
CA LEU A 11 -19.08 9.96 -0.40
C LEU A 11 -20.34 9.36 0.21
N SER A 12 -21.50 9.97 -0.02
CA SER A 12 -22.77 9.46 0.50
C SER A 12 -23.17 8.11 -0.12
N GLN A 13 -22.81 7.88 -1.38
CA GLN A 13 -23.03 6.59 -2.03
C GLN A 13 -22.17 5.49 -1.42
N PHE A 14 -20.88 5.75 -1.15
CA PHE A 14 -20.02 4.80 -0.45
C PHE A 14 -20.55 4.52 0.96
N LYS A 15 -20.85 5.54 1.75
CA LYS A 15 -21.43 5.38 3.10
C LYS A 15 -22.73 4.58 3.09
N SER A 16 -23.63 4.84 2.15
CA SER A 16 -24.89 4.09 2.01
C SER A 16 -24.64 2.60 1.70
N ASP A 17 -23.72 2.29 0.78
CA ASP A 17 -23.38 0.91 0.44
C ASP A 17 -22.70 0.19 1.62
N ILE A 18 -21.89 0.90 2.41
CA ILE A 18 -21.26 0.38 3.64
C ILE A 18 -22.31 0.10 4.73
N GLU A 19 -23.21 1.05 5.01
CA GLU A 19 -24.28 0.89 5.99
C GLU A 19 -25.18 -0.29 5.67
N GLN A 20 -25.48 -0.49 4.37
CA GLN A 20 -26.29 -1.62 3.89
C GLN A 20 -25.49 -2.92 3.82
N ARG A 21 -24.19 -2.90 4.11
CA ARG A 21 -23.26 -4.03 3.95
C ARG A 21 -23.32 -4.68 2.56
N ASN A 22 -23.52 -3.86 1.53
CA ASN A 22 -23.65 -4.31 0.15
C ASN A 22 -22.26 -4.49 -0.50
N ALA A 23 -21.56 -5.56 -0.13
CA ALA A 23 -20.22 -5.85 -0.60
C ALA A 23 -20.08 -5.86 -2.13
N ASN A 24 -21.09 -6.38 -2.85
CA ASN A 24 -21.04 -6.44 -4.31
C ASN A 24 -21.15 -5.05 -4.96
N ALA A 25 -21.99 -4.17 -4.41
CA ALA A 25 -22.11 -2.79 -4.90
C ALA A 25 -20.82 -2.01 -4.61
N LEU A 26 -20.25 -2.17 -3.41
CA LEU A 26 -18.97 -1.55 -3.02
C LEU A 26 -17.82 -2.00 -3.91
N LYS A 27 -17.64 -3.30 -4.11
CA LYS A 27 -16.59 -3.83 -5.02
C LYS A 27 -16.73 -3.28 -6.42
N LYS A 28 -17.95 -3.28 -6.97
CA LYS A 28 -18.21 -2.75 -8.29
C LYS A 28 -17.91 -1.26 -8.36
N ARG A 29 -18.37 -0.47 -7.37
CA ARG A 29 -18.12 0.97 -7.31
C ARG A 29 -16.62 1.25 -7.19
N ALA A 30 -15.93 0.62 -6.25
CA ALA A 30 -14.50 0.77 -6.05
C ALA A 30 -13.67 0.39 -7.30
N SER A 31 -14.14 -0.54 -8.13
CA SER A 31 -13.45 -0.89 -9.37
C SER A 31 -13.48 0.22 -10.44
N GLU A 32 -14.37 1.19 -10.31
CA GLU A 32 -14.51 2.32 -11.24
C GLU A 32 -13.55 3.48 -10.89
N TYR A 33 -12.90 3.46 -9.71
CA TYR A 33 -12.02 4.50 -9.21
C TYR A 33 -10.55 4.05 -9.24
N HIS A 34 -9.66 5.01 -9.44
CA HIS A 34 -8.22 4.83 -9.26
C HIS A 34 -7.91 4.71 -7.77
N TYR A 35 -6.79 4.07 -7.40
CA TYR A 35 -6.41 3.90 -5.99
C TYR A 35 -6.25 5.22 -5.25
N ALA A 36 -5.66 6.25 -5.89
CA ALA A 36 -5.54 7.58 -5.31
C ALA A 36 -6.91 8.23 -5.01
N ASP A 37 -7.90 8.03 -5.89
CA ASP A 37 -9.26 8.53 -5.66
C ASP A 37 -9.94 7.77 -4.51
N LEU A 38 -9.63 6.47 -4.37
CA LEU A 38 -10.13 5.65 -3.25
C LEU A 38 -9.47 6.04 -1.93
N ALA A 39 -8.20 6.43 -1.93
CA ALA A 39 -7.52 6.94 -0.76
C ALA A 39 -8.20 8.22 -0.24
N GLU A 40 -8.50 9.20 -1.13
CA GLU A 40 -9.28 10.39 -0.74
C GLU A 40 -10.65 10.03 -0.15
N ILE A 41 -11.31 8.97 -0.65
CA ILE A 41 -12.58 8.50 -0.09
C ILE A 41 -12.37 7.89 1.29
N VAL A 42 -11.32 7.06 1.47
CA VAL A 42 -10.98 6.43 2.76
C VAL A 42 -10.68 7.48 3.81
N ASP A 43 -9.97 8.56 3.47
CA ASP A 43 -9.63 9.67 4.37
C ASP A 43 -10.88 10.39 4.91
N GLU A 44 -11.98 10.40 4.16
CA GLU A 44 -13.25 11.02 4.56
C GLU A 44 -14.27 10.05 5.21
N LEU A 45 -13.91 8.75 5.30
CA LEU A 45 -14.70 7.74 6.00
C LEU A 45 -14.29 7.66 7.48
N SER A 46 -15.15 7.09 8.32
CA SER A 46 -14.72 6.64 9.64
C SER A 46 -13.74 5.46 9.51
N ILE A 47 -12.89 5.25 10.51
CA ILE A 47 -11.92 4.14 10.49
C ILE A 47 -12.61 2.78 10.25
N ASP A 48 -13.73 2.52 10.90
CA ASP A 48 -14.48 1.27 10.72
C ASP A 48 -15.03 1.10 9.28
N GLU A 49 -15.49 2.21 8.68
CA GLU A 49 -15.97 2.25 7.30
C GLU A 49 -14.81 2.04 6.30
N GLY A 50 -13.68 2.71 6.55
CA GLY A 50 -12.46 2.58 5.75
C GLY A 50 -11.94 1.15 5.76
N ILE A 51 -11.82 0.53 6.92
CA ILE A 51 -11.41 -0.89 7.06
C ILE A 51 -12.37 -1.81 6.33
N TYR A 52 -13.68 -1.58 6.45
CA TYR A 52 -14.66 -2.41 5.75
C TYR A 52 -14.50 -2.31 4.23
N LEU A 53 -14.25 -1.10 3.71
CA LEU A 53 -13.97 -0.89 2.28
C LEU A 53 -12.68 -1.59 1.85
N ILE A 54 -11.57 -1.36 2.56
CA ILE A 54 -10.25 -1.93 2.29
C ILE A 54 -10.32 -3.46 2.24
N LYS A 55 -10.92 -4.12 3.23
CA LYS A 55 -11.07 -5.58 3.26
C LYS A 55 -11.92 -6.17 2.13
N LEU A 56 -12.59 -5.35 1.35
CA LEU A 56 -13.35 -5.77 0.17
C LEU A 56 -12.58 -5.62 -1.14
N LEU A 57 -11.50 -4.84 -1.16
CA LEU A 57 -10.63 -4.69 -2.33
C LEU A 57 -9.82 -5.97 -2.54
N ASP A 58 -9.20 -6.10 -3.69
CA ASP A 58 -8.13 -7.07 -3.91
C ASP A 58 -6.81 -6.53 -3.31
N SER A 59 -5.86 -7.43 -3.06
CA SER A 59 -4.62 -7.10 -2.37
C SER A 59 -3.82 -6.02 -3.11
N GLU A 60 -3.61 -6.15 -4.42
CA GLU A 60 -2.90 -5.16 -5.24
C GLU A 60 -3.49 -3.75 -5.05
N LYS A 61 -4.81 -3.63 -5.14
CA LYS A 61 -5.49 -2.34 -5.00
C LYS A 61 -5.49 -1.81 -3.57
N THR A 62 -5.55 -2.70 -2.58
CA THR A 62 -5.45 -2.35 -1.16
C THR A 62 -4.09 -1.76 -0.85
N SER A 63 -3.02 -2.39 -1.32
CA SER A 63 -1.65 -1.94 -1.13
C SER A 63 -1.44 -0.54 -1.70
N ASP A 64 -1.86 -0.31 -2.95
CA ASP A 64 -1.80 1.00 -3.59
C ASP A 64 -2.60 2.07 -2.83
N VAL A 65 -3.80 1.72 -2.32
CA VAL A 65 -4.62 2.67 -1.52
C VAL A 65 -3.93 3.00 -0.21
N LEU A 66 -3.34 2.02 0.48
CA LEU A 66 -2.65 2.24 1.75
C LEU A 66 -1.43 3.17 1.63
N THR A 67 -0.72 3.16 0.49
CA THR A 67 0.40 4.10 0.27
C THR A 67 -0.05 5.54 0.12
N GLU A 68 -1.25 5.79 -0.38
CA GLU A 68 -1.78 7.13 -0.67
C GLU A 68 -2.66 7.72 0.46
N VAL A 69 -3.18 6.89 1.38
CA VAL A 69 -4.01 7.33 2.51
C VAL A 69 -3.17 8.17 3.50
N ASP A 70 -3.81 9.17 4.13
CA ASP A 70 -3.19 9.98 5.20
C ASP A 70 -2.55 9.11 6.28
N GLU A 71 -1.32 9.47 6.70
CA GLU A 71 -0.50 8.69 7.65
C GLU A 71 -1.25 8.33 8.94
N ALA A 72 -1.98 9.27 9.53
CA ALA A 72 -2.70 9.03 10.79
C ALA A 72 -3.87 8.05 10.62
N ILE A 73 -4.51 8.07 9.45
CA ILE A 73 -5.59 7.14 9.10
C ILE A 73 -5.01 5.78 8.78
N ARG A 74 -3.92 5.72 8.02
CA ARG A 74 -3.19 4.50 7.70
C ARG A 74 -2.70 3.79 8.97
N GLU A 75 -2.07 4.49 9.92
CA GLU A 75 -1.65 3.93 11.20
C GLU A 75 -2.85 3.28 11.94
N SER A 76 -3.98 3.98 12.00
CA SER A 76 -5.21 3.47 12.63
C SER A 76 -5.77 2.23 11.93
N ILE A 77 -5.69 2.16 10.60
CA ILE A 77 -6.11 1.01 9.81
C ILE A 77 -5.16 -0.18 10.07
N LEU A 78 -3.85 0.07 10.03
CA LEU A 78 -2.82 -0.96 10.27
C LEU A 78 -2.93 -1.56 11.68
N GLU A 79 -3.30 -0.78 12.69
CA GLU A 79 -3.53 -1.31 14.05
C GLU A 79 -4.65 -2.37 14.10
N LEU A 80 -5.65 -2.24 13.26
CA LEU A 80 -6.84 -3.09 13.23
C LEU A 80 -6.79 -4.24 12.21
N LEU A 81 -5.83 -4.20 11.28
CA LEU A 81 -5.54 -5.33 10.40
C LEU A 81 -4.77 -6.42 11.15
N SER A 82 -4.97 -7.67 10.76
CA SER A 82 -4.16 -8.78 11.27
C SER A 82 -2.76 -8.77 10.66
N VAL A 83 -1.81 -9.38 11.35
CA VAL A 83 -0.43 -9.54 10.85
C VAL A 83 -0.38 -10.18 9.46
N LYS A 84 -1.27 -11.16 9.22
CA LYS A 84 -1.36 -11.84 7.93
C LYS A 84 -1.88 -10.92 6.83
N GLU A 85 -2.94 -10.15 7.11
CA GLU A 85 -3.46 -9.17 6.15
C GLU A 85 -2.39 -8.14 5.78
N ILE A 86 -1.64 -7.62 6.76
CA ILE A 86 -0.54 -6.68 6.49
C ILE A 86 0.58 -7.33 5.65
N ALA A 87 0.94 -8.58 5.93
CA ALA A 87 1.96 -9.29 5.16
C ALA A 87 1.53 -9.49 3.69
N GLU A 88 0.27 -9.84 3.45
CA GLU A 88 -0.30 -9.95 2.10
C GLU A 88 -0.21 -8.62 1.33
N GLU A 89 -0.49 -7.48 1.99
CA GLU A 89 -0.36 -6.16 1.37
C GLU A 89 1.10 -5.78 1.10
N VAL A 90 1.99 -6.05 2.05
CA VAL A 90 3.44 -5.82 1.90
C VAL A 90 4.03 -6.60 0.73
N GLU A 91 3.52 -7.79 0.43
CA GLU A 91 4.00 -8.60 -0.70
C GLU A 91 3.66 -8.01 -2.08
N GLU A 92 2.66 -7.15 -2.18
CA GLU A 92 2.23 -6.50 -3.43
C GLU A 92 2.93 -5.14 -3.67
N LEU A 93 3.51 -4.52 -2.63
CA LEU A 93 4.17 -3.21 -2.73
C LEU A 93 5.58 -3.30 -3.31
N ASP A 94 6.09 -2.20 -3.87
CA ASP A 94 7.53 -2.04 -4.12
C ASP A 94 8.29 -2.06 -2.78
N THR A 95 9.58 -2.38 -2.80
CA THR A 95 10.33 -2.65 -1.56
C THR A 95 10.46 -1.43 -0.66
N ASP A 96 10.57 -0.23 -1.22
CA ASP A 96 10.60 1.03 -0.47
C ASP A 96 9.26 1.33 0.21
N ASP A 97 8.14 1.23 -0.52
CA ASP A 97 6.80 1.40 0.04
C ASP A 97 6.48 0.35 1.11
N ALA A 98 6.94 -0.90 0.92
CA ALA A 98 6.82 -1.96 1.91
C ALA A 98 7.59 -1.64 3.21
N VAL A 99 8.78 -1.07 3.10
CA VAL A 99 9.59 -0.64 4.24
C VAL A 99 8.94 0.52 4.97
N ASP A 100 8.42 1.51 4.25
CA ASP A 100 7.72 2.64 4.83
C ASP A 100 6.49 2.17 5.62
N LEU A 101 5.67 1.29 5.03
CA LEU A 101 4.50 0.72 5.70
C LEU A 101 4.88 -0.09 6.96
N ILE A 102 5.95 -0.88 6.91
CA ILE A 102 6.41 -1.69 8.04
C ILE A 102 6.96 -0.80 9.15
N SER A 103 7.69 0.28 8.81
CA SER A 103 8.30 1.18 9.81
C SER A 103 7.28 1.93 10.65
N GLU A 104 6.06 2.13 10.17
CA GLU A 104 4.95 2.68 10.95
C GLU A 104 4.43 1.74 12.04
N LEU A 105 4.74 0.44 11.95
CA LEU A 105 4.29 -0.55 12.93
C LEU A 105 5.20 -0.56 14.18
N PRO A 106 4.66 -0.91 15.36
CA PRO A 106 5.48 -1.21 16.53
C PRO A 106 6.48 -2.35 16.26
N GLU A 107 7.71 -2.27 16.76
CA GLU A 107 8.80 -3.24 16.48
C GLU A 107 8.36 -4.70 16.57
N LYS A 108 7.53 -5.05 17.56
CA LYS A 108 7.02 -6.41 17.71
C LYS A 108 6.17 -6.83 16.52
N ARG A 109 5.30 -5.93 16.02
CA ARG A 109 4.45 -6.21 14.86
C ARG A 109 5.26 -6.26 13.57
N GLN A 110 6.27 -5.41 13.43
CA GLN A 110 7.20 -5.47 12.30
C GLN A 110 7.79 -6.87 12.16
N ALA A 111 8.35 -7.41 13.26
CA ALA A 111 8.94 -8.75 13.25
C ALA A 111 7.91 -9.86 12.95
N GLU A 112 6.68 -9.72 13.44
CA GLU A 112 5.60 -10.67 13.18
C GLU A 112 5.14 -10.62 11.70
N VAL A 113 5.06 -9.44 11.10
CA VAL A 113 4.72 -9.25 9.67
C VAL A 113 5.80 -9.82 8.78
N ILE A 114 7.06 -9.47 9.01
CA ILE A 114 8.20 -9.97 8.23
C ILE A 114 8.28 -11.50 8.29
N ALA A 115 7.95 -12.11 9.42
CA ALA A 115 7.92 -13.56 9.57
C ALA A 115 6.77 -14.26 8.80
N GLN A 116 5.77 -13.51 8.32
CA GLN A 116 4.66 -14.05 7.52
C GLN A 116 4.89 -13.91 6.01
N ILE A 117 5.85 -13.09 5.58
CA ILE A 117 6.19 -12.93 4.16
C ILE A 117 6.78 -14.25 3.64
N GLU A 118 6.24 -14.75 2.52
CA GLU A 118 6.65 -16.05 1.96
C GLU A 118 7.93 -15.96 1.11
N ASP A 119 8.20 -14.80 0.50
CA ASP A 119 9.37 -14.56 -0.34
C ASP A 119 10.62 -14.23 0.49
N GLU A 120 11.56 -15.18 0.57
CA GLU A 120 12.81 -15.03 1.33
C GLU A 120 13.73 -13.92 0.77
N GLU A 121 13.74 -13.69 -0.54
CA GLU A 121 14.53 -12.64 -1.17
C GLU A 121 13.98 -11.27 -0.77
N ARG A 122 12.66 -11.11 -0.84
CA ARG A 122 11.95 -9.92 -0.40
C ARG A 122 12.16 -9.63 1.10
N VAL A 123 12.12 -10.64 1.94
CA VAL A 123 12.43 -10.49 3.38
C VAL A 123 13.84 -9.94 3.59
N GLN A 124 14.83 -10.43 2.85
CA GLN A 124 16.20 -9.93 2.95
C GLN A 124 16.31 -8.47 2.49
N ASP A 125 15.66 -8.11 1.41
CA ASP A 125 15.64 -6.76 0.87
C ASP A 125 14.98 -5.77 1.84
N ILE A 126 13.84 -6.12 2.40
CA ILE A 126 13.16 -5.30 3.42
C ILE A 126 14.04 -5.14 4.66
N GLN A 127 14.65 -6.23 5.18
CA GLN A 127 15.52 -6.16 6.35
C GLN A 127 16.78 -5.32 6.10
N GLU A 128 17.34 -5.38 4.89
CA GLU A 128 18.46 -4.54 4.51
C GLU A 128 18.06 -3.07 4.51
N LEU A 129 16.93 -2.72 3.89
CA LEU A 129 16.46 -1.34 3.83
C LEU A 129 16.07 -0.79 5.20
N LEU A 130 15.40 -1.56 6.05
CA LEU A 130 15.11 -1.19 7.44
C LEU A 130 16.38 -0.92 8.29
N SER A 131 17.54 -1.41 7.84
CA SER A 131 18.82 -1.16 8.53
C SER A 131 19.44 0.20 8.20
N TYR A 132 18.97 0.89 7.17
CA TYR A 132 19.42 2.23 6.79
C TYR A 132 18.67 3.32 7.57
N ASP A 133 19.29 4.49 7.71
CA ASP A 133 18.61 5.68 8.22
C ASP A 133 17.58 6.15 7.18
N GLU A 134 16.36 6.46 7.61
CA GLU A 134 15.24 6.92 6.74
C GLU A 134 15.66 8.08 5.84
N ASP A 135 16.48 9.02 6.34
CA ASP A 135 17.00 10.18 5.60
C ASP A 135 18.23 9.86 4.71
N SER A 136 18.66 8.61 4.67
CA SER A 136 19.81 8.21 3.85
C SER A 136 19.42 7.85 2.41
N ALA A 137 20.35 7.96 1.46
CA ALA A 137 20.13 7.50 0.10
C ALA A 137 19.84 5.99 0.01
N GLY A 138 20.28 5.19 1.00
CA GLY A 138 19.98 3.77 1.14
C GLY A 138 18.55 3.52 1.56
N GLY A 139 17.99 4.31 2.49
CA GLY A 139 16.61 4.21 2.96
C GLY A 139 15.57 4.62 1.92
N LEU A 140 15.95 5.48 0.97
CA LEU A 140 15.08 5.94 -0.13
C LEU A 140 15.20 5.10 -1.40
N MET A 141 15.84 3.94 -1.35
CA MET A 141 16.15 3.14 -2.53
C MET A 141 15.15 2.01 -2.74
N ALA A 142 14.38 2.08 -3.83
CA ALA A 142 13.66 0.92 -4.34
C ALA A 142 14.64 -0.07 -5.00
N LYS A 143 14.70 -1.29 -4.51
CA LYS A 143 15.63 -2.33 -5.02
C LYS A 143 15.32 -2.75 -6.45
N GLU A 144 14.07 -2.74 -6.83
CA GLU A 144 13.57 -3.05 -8.16
C GLU A 144 14.14 -2.09 -9.23
N LEU A 145 14.30 -0.80 -8.89
CA LEU A 145 14.88 0.22 -9.77
C LEU A 145 16.38 0.02 -9.99
N VAL A 146 17.11 -0.50 -9.02
CA VAL A 146 18.56 -0.78 -9.16
C VAL A 146 18.81 -1.86 -10.20
N LEU A 147 18.00 -2.90 -10.23
CA LEU A 147 18.09 -3.97 -11.25
C LEU A 147 17.83 -3.44 -12.67
N SER A 148 16.88 -2.51 -12.83
CA SER A 148 16.58 -1.85 -14.11
C SER A 148 17.73 -0.96 -14.60
N LEU A 149 18.38 -0.21 -13.72
CA LEU A 149 19.51 0.65 -14.04
C LEU A 149 20.75 -0.14 -14.47
N ILE A 150 21.02 -1.30 -13.89
CA ILE A 150 22.13 -2.18 -14.28
C ILE A 150 21.91 -2.69 -15.71
N HIS A 151 20.68 -2.97 -16.12
CA HIS A 151 20.36 -3.37 -17.50
C HIS A 151 20.50 -2.25 -18.53
N ILE A 152 20.30 -0.99 -18.14
CA ILE A 152 20.40 0.20 -19.01
C ILE A 152 21.86 0.66 -19.15
N SER A 153 22.73 0.36 -18.20
CA SER A 153 24.12 0.83 -18.17
C SER A 153 25.13 -0.11 -18.83
N GLU A 154 24.70 -1.18 -19.49
CA GLU A 154 25.60 -2.01 -20.27
C GLU A 154 26.14 -1.19 -21.46
N PRO A 155 27.44 -0.83 -21.49
CA PRO A 155 27.98 -0.05 -22.59
C PRO A 155 27.89 -0.87 -23.86
N THR A 156 27.14 -0.38 -24.85
CA THR A 156 27.20 -0.89 -26.20
C THR A 156 28.65 -0.90 -26.65
N ARG A 157 29.28 -2.08 -26.70
CA ARG A 157 30.61 -2.24 -27.30
C ARG A 157 30.56 -1.72 -28.73
N PRO A 158 31.42 -0.78 -29.12
CA PRO A 158 31.53 -0.42 -30.53
C PRO A 158 31.93 -1.67 -31.30
N LEU A 159 31.13 -2.03 -32.28
CA LEU A 159 31.53 -3.01 -33.30
C LEU A 159 32.60 -2.39 -34.18
N TYR A 160 33.81 -2.84 -34.00
CA TYR A 160 34.88 -2.67 -34.98
C TYR A 160 35.02 -3.93 -35.82
#